data_19d009bc4c8f2620f275877416b47186
#
_entry.id   19d009bc4c8f2620f275877416b47186
#
_cell.length_a   1.000
_cell.length_b   1.000
_cell.length_c   1.000
_cell.angle_alpha   90.00
_cell.angle_beta   90.00
_cell.angle_gamma   90.00
#
_symmetry.space_group_name_H-M   'P 1'
#
loop_
_entity.id
_entity.type
_entity.pdbx_description
1 polymer ?
#
loop_
_entity_poly.entity_id
_entity_poly.type
_entity_poly.pdbx_seq_one_letter_code
_entity_poly.pdbx_strand_id
1 'polypeptide(L)'
;MKFIVSSTGLFSHLQAISRVINSKNSLPILDCFLMELTDGTLSLTASDSETTLSTSLEVNESDGDGRFAVSSKTILEALKEIPEQPLTFLVNTENLEITVQYQNGKYSLMGQNADEYPQAPALGANAVHVTMGAPVMLAGINRSLFATADDERSEERRVGKECVSTCRSRWSPYH
;
A
#
# COMPACT_ATOMS: atom_id res chain seq x y z
N MET A 1 -21.40 9.44 3.05
CA MET A 1 -20.11 10.02 3.42
C MET A 1 -19.62 10.93 2.30
N LYS A 2 -19.17 12.14 2.64
CA LYS A 2 -18.65 13.13 1.69
C LYS A 2 -17.36 13.72 2.23
N PHE A 3 -16.35 13.94 1.37
CA PHE A 3 -15.14 14.65 1.76
C PHE A 3 -14.49 15.34 0.57
N ILE A 4 -13.67 16.37 0.85
CA ILE A 4 -12.95 17.15 -0.15
C ILE A 4 -11.45 17.03 0.10
N VAL A 5 -10.70 16.67 -0.94
CA VAL A 5 -9.25 16.46 -0.86
C VAL A 5 -8.56 17.01 -2.11
N SER A 6 -7.28 17.43 -1.98
CA SER A 6 -6.46 17.85 -3.13
C SER A 6 -6.16 16.66 -4.05
N SER A 7 -6.34 16.84 -5.36
CA SER A 7 -6.03 15.81 -6.37
C SER A 7 -4.55 15.39 -6.33
N THR A 8 -3.64 16.36 -6.29
CA THR A 8 -2.19 16.11 -6.26
C THR A 8 -1.73 15.50 -4.95
N GLY A 9 -2.30 15.98 -3.82
CA GLY A 9 -2.04 15.39 -2.49
C GLY A 9 -2.46 13.92 -2.46
N LEU A 10 -3.69 13.61 -2.82
CA LEU A 10 -4.19 12.25 -2.86
C LEU A 10 -3.38 11.36 -3.82
N PHE A 11 -3.10 11.84 -5.03
CA PHE A 11 -2.33 11.09 -6.02
C PHE A 11 -0.93 10.73 -5.52
N SER A 12 -0.21 11.69 -4.91
CA SER A 12 1.14 11.44 -4.40
C SER A 12 1.19 10.38 -3.31
N HIS A 13 0.23 10.41 -2.38
CA HIS A 13 0.11 9.42 -1.32
C HIS A 13 -0.25 8.04 -1.87
N LEU A 14 -1.23 7.95 -2.76
CA LEU A 14 -1.62 6.69 -3.40
C LEU A 14 -0.48 6.10 -4.25
N GLN A 15 0.24 6.94 -4.99
CA GLN A 15 1.39 6.51 -5.78
C GLN A 15 2.52 5.96 -4.91
N ALA A 16 2.74 6.54 -3.73
CA ALA A 16 3.76 6.06 -2.80
C ALA A 16 3.45 4.66 -2.28
N ILE A 17 2.20 4.43 -1.83
CA ILE A 17 1.79 3.13 -1.26
C ILE A 17 1.47 2.07 -2.33
N SER A 18 1.19 2.46 -3.58
CA SER A 18 0.88 1.52 -4.66
C SER A 18 2.00 0.53 -4.97
N ARG A 19 3.23 0.86 -4.57
CA ARG A 19 4.42 0.02 -4.77
C ARG A 19 4.39 -1.29 -4.01
N VAL A 20 3.55 -1.40 -2.98
CA VAL A 20 3.33 -2.65 -2.24
C VAL A 20 2.40 -3.59 -2.99
N ILE A 21 1.49 -3.05 -3.81
CA ILE A 21 0.51 -3.86 -4.51
C ILE A 21 1.22 -4.71 -5.58
N ASN A 22 1.24 -6.01 -5.36
CA ASN A 22 1.84 -6.96 -6.28
C ASN A 22 0.86 -7.30 -7.43
N SER A 23 1.37 -7.56 -8.62
CA SER A 23 0.56 -7.97 -9.79
C SER A 23 0.00 -9.40 -9.69
N LYS A 24 0.40 -10.16 -8.68
CA LYS A 24 0.01 -11.58 -8.47
C LYS A 24 -0.58 -11.81 -7.09
N ASN A 25 -1.43 -10.89 -6.61
CA ASN A 25 -2.08 -11.05 -5.32
C ASN A 25 -3.00 -12.28 -5.30
N SER A 26 -2.98 -13.01 -4.19
CA SER A 26 -3.84 -14.18 -3.97
C SER A 26 -5.30 -13.78 -3.71
N LEU A 27 -5.52 -12.60 -3.16
CA LEU A 27 -6.84 -12.06 -2.84
C LEU A 27 -7.12 -10.81 -3.70
N PRO A 28 -8.25 -10.75 -4.42
CA PRO A 28 -8.59 -9.60 -5.27
C PRO A 28 -8.70 -8.28 -4.52
N ILE A 29 -9.05 -8.30 -3.22
CA ILE A 29 -9.15 -7.09 -2.39
C ILE A 29 -7.78 -6.41 -2.18
N LEU A 30 -6.66 -7.15 -2.28
CA LEU A 30 -5.31 -6.61 -2.18
C LEU A 30 -4.89 -5.77 -3.40
N ASP A 31 -5.63 -5.86 -4.50
CA ASP A 31 -5.47 -4.96 -5.64
C ASP A 31 -6.12 -3.59 -5.39
N CYS A 32 -6.75 -3.41 -4.24
CA CYS A 32 -7.43 -2.19 -3.83
C CYS A 32 -6.62 -1.42 -2.79
N PHE A 33 -6.85 -0.11 -2.74
CA PHE A 33 -6.50 0.71 -1.59
C PHE A 33 -7.65 0.68 -0.59
N LEU A 34 -7.33 0.47 0.67
CA LEU A 34 -8.25 0.75 1.77
C LEU A 34 -8.19 2.24 2.09
N MET A 35 -9.35 2.87 2.07
CA MET A 35 -9.54 4.28 2.43
C MET A 35 -10.43 4.35 3.67
N GLU A 36 -9.96 5.02 4.70
CA GLU A 36 -10.66 5.17 5.97
C GLU A 36 -10.66 6.64 6.37
N LEU A 37 -11.84 7.22 6.48
CA LEU A 37 -12.05 8.59 6.91
C LEU A 37 -12.49 8.60 8.36
N THR A 38 -11.73 9.26 9.22
CA THR A 38 -12.01 9.43 10.63
C THR A 38 -11.58 10.82 11.07
N ASP A 39 -12.50 11.56 11.69
CA ASP A 39 -12.25 12.90 12.26
C ASP A 39 -11.51 13.85 11.29
N GLY A 40 -11.89 13.89 10.01
CA GLY A 40 -11.25 14.76 9.01
C GLY A 40 -9.89 14.32 8.52
N THR A 41 -9.45 13.12 8.91
CA THR A 41 -8.20 12.50 8.43
C THR A 41 -8.53 11.31 7.56
N LEU A 42 -8.01 11.32 6.33
CA LEU A 42 -8.12 10.21 5.39
C LEU A 42 -6.88 9.33 5.50
N SER A 43 -7.04 8.15 6.05
CA SER A 43 -6.03 7.10 6.08
C SER A 43 -6.10 6.25 4.82
N LEU A 44 -4.95 6.02 4.20
CA LEU A 44 -4.80 5.24 2.97
C LEU A 44 -3.89 4.06 3.27
N THR A 45 -4.34 2.86 2.98
CA THR A 45 -3.56 1.63 3.23
C THR A 45 -3.50 0.75 1.98
N ALA A 46 -2.32 0.20 1.72
CA ALA A 46 -2.08 -0.82 0.71
C ALA A 46 -1.33 -2.00 1.35
N SER A 47 -1.66 -3.21 0.92
CA SER A 47 -1.04 -4.43 1.45
C SER A 47 -0.92 -5.50 0.36
N ASP A 48 0.10 -6.35 0.48
CA ASP A 48 0.28 -7.57 -0.32
C ASP A 48 0.17 -8.86 0.53
N SER A 49 -0.40 -8.79 1.73
CA SER A 49 -0.49 -9.79 2.79
C SER A 49 0.74 -9.91 3.69
N GLU A 50 1.92 -9.57 3.23
CA GLU A 50 3.17 -9.63 4.00
C GLU A 50 3.62 -8.25 4.45
N THR A 51 3.50 -7.28 3.54
CA THR A 51 3.88 -5.89 3.74
C THR A 51 2.65 -4.99 3.71
N THR A 52 2.51 -4.13 4.68
CA THR A 52 1.45 -3.12 4.72
C THR A 52 2.06 -1.74 4.82
N LEU A 53 1.67 -0.87 3.90
CA LEU A 53 2.00 0.56 3.95
C LEU A 53 0.74 1.37 4.19
N SER A 54 0.81 2.26 5.17
CA SER A 54 -0.24 3.21 5.48
C SER A 54 0.31 4.63 5.46
N THR A 55 -0.51 5.55 5.00
CA THR A 55 -0.25 6.99 5.03
C THR A 55 -1.54 7.71 5.32
N SER A 56 -1.47 8.93 5.81
CA SER A 56 -2.64 9.74 6.11
C SER A 56 -2.49 11.14 5.54
N LEU A 57 -3.60 11.74 5.19
CA LEU A 57 -3.69 13.13 4.79
C LEU A 57 -4.93 13.79 5.39
N GLU A 58 -4.85 15.07 5.68
CA GLU A 58 -5.98 15.86 6.15
C GLU A 58 -6.89 16.19 4.96
N VAL A 59 -8.20 16.11 5.17
CA VAL A 59 -9.18 16.53 4.18
C VAL A 59 -9.68 17.94 4.51
N ASN A 60 -10.01 18.73 3.47
CA ASN A 60 -10.44 20.10 3.66
C ASN A 60 -11.81 20.19 4.33
N GLU A 61 -12.72 19.28 3.98
CA GLU A 61 -14.07 19.17 4.52
C GLU A 61 -14.43 17.69 4.57
N SER A 62 -15.15 17.29 5.64
CA SER A 62 -15.67 15.93 5.78
C SER A 62 -17.08 15.97 6.36
N ASP A 63 -17.93 15.08 5.86
CA ASP A 63 -19.29 14.82 6.37
C ASP A 63 -19.48 13.31 6.50
N GLY A 64 -19.41 12.84 7.75
CA GLY A 64 -19.50 11.43 8.13
C GLY A 64 -18.21 10.65 7.94
N ASP A 65 -17.96 9.75 8.87
CA ASP A 65 -16.84 8.81 8.87
C ASP A 65 -17.22 7.52 8.14
N GLY A 66 -16.24 6.77 7.71
CA GLY A 66 -16.45 5.47 7.08
C GLY A 66 -15.21 4.92 6.41
N ARG A 67 -15.32 3.68 5.95
CA ARG A 67 -14.22 2.97 5.27
C ARG A 67 -14.75 2.26 4.02
N PHE A 68 -13.92 2.22 3.01
CA PHE A 68 -14.21 1.55 1.74
C PHE A 68 -12.91 1.17 1.05
N ALA A 69 -12.96 0.18 0.17
CA ALA A 69 -11.83 -0.18 -0.67
C ALA A 69 -12.09 0.21 -2.12
N VAL A 70 -11.06 0.64 -2.83
CA VAL A 70 -11.15 1.08 -4.23
C VAL A 70 -10.00 0.50 -5.05
N SER A 71 -10.29 0.06 -6.28
CA SER A 71 -9.27 -0.48 -7.19
C SER A 71 -8.13 0.52 -7.39
N SER A 72 -6.91 0.08 -7.06
CA SER A 72 -5.70 0.90 -7.15
C SER A 72 -5.43 1.37 -8.57
N LYS A 73 -5.58 0.49 -9.54
CA LYS A 73 -5.38 0.80 -10.94
C LYS A 73 -6.36 1.86 -11.43
N THR A 74 -7.65 1.65 -11.16
CA THR A 74 -8.70 2.54 -11.64
C THR A 74 -8.59 3.95 -11.05
N ILE A 75 -8.34 4.07 -9.75
CA ILE A 75 -8.23 5.38 -9.09
C ILE A 75 -6.95 6.11 -9.51
N LEU A 76 -5.81 5.42 -9.64
CA LEU A 76 -4.56 6.04 -10.08
C LEU A 76 -4.63 6.52 -11.52
N GLU A 77 -5.22 5.74 -12.44
CA GLU A 77 -5.43 6.14 -13.83
C GLU A 77 -6.32 7.39 -13.91
N ALA A 78 -7.42 7.43 -13.14
CA ALA A 78 -8.30 8.58 -13.10
C ALA A 78 -7.60 9.84 -12.56
N LEU A 79 -6.88 9.72 -11.44
CA LEU A 79 -6.21 10.86 -10.81
C LEU A 79 -5.04 11.40 -11.63
N LYS A 80 -4.38 10.56 -12.43
CA LYS A 80 -3.27 10.97 -13.29
C LYS A 80 -3.68 11.99 -14.35
N GLU A 81 -4.90 11.87 -14.85
CA GLU A 81 -5.44 12.76 -15.91
C GLU A 81 -6.08 14.04 -15.33
N ILE A 82 -6.26 14.13 -14.02
CA ILE A 82 -6.90 15.27 -13.35
C ILE A 82 -5.82 16.26 -12.91
N PRO A 83 -5.85 17.52 -13.38
CA PRO A 83 -4.92 18.55 -12.92
C PRO A 83 -5.14 18.91 -11.45
N GLU A 84 -4.26 19.71 -10.89
CA GLU A 84 -4.37 20.14 -9.49
C GLU A 84 -5.67 20.89 -9.24
N GLN A 85 -6.53 20.33 -8.43
CA GLN A 85 -7.82 20.88 -8.04
C GLN A 85 -8.39 20.12 -6.84
N PRO A 86 -9.34 20.73 -6.10
CA PRO A 86 -10.08 20.01 -5.08
C PRO A 86 -11.01 18.97 -5.73
N LEU A 87 -11.01 17.78 -5.17
CA LEU A 87 -11.88 16.67 -5.55
C LEU A 87 -12.92 16.46 -4.45
N THR A 88 -14.17 16.38 -4.82
CA THR A 88 -15.26 16.02 -3.91
C THR A 88 -15.59 14.54 -4.10
N PHE A 89 -15.36 13.75 -3.06
CA PHE A 89 -15.76 12.36 -3.00
C PHE A 89 -17.16 12.25 -2.36
N LEU A 90 -18.05 11.57 -3.05
CA LEU A 90 -19.35 11.17 -2.54
C LEU A 90 -19.38 9.64 -2.52
N VAL A 91 -19.39 9.07 -1.33
CA VAL A 91 -19.40 7.62 -1.15
C VAL A 91 -20.72 7.19 -0.55
N ASN A 92 -21.44 6.36 -1.29
CA ASN A 92 -22.64 5.71 -0.78
C ASN A 92 -22.23 4.42 -0.06
N THR A 93 -22.47 4.36 1.23
CA THR A 93 -22.09 3.22 2.09
C THR A 93 -22.97 1.99 1.90
N GLU A 94 -24.15 2.14 1.28
CA GLU A 94 -25.07 1.02 1.08
C GLU A 94 -24.72 0.20 -0.16
N ASN A 95 -24.42 0.88 -1.28
CA ASN A 95 -24.12 0.24 -2.55
C ASN A 95 -22.66 0.33 -2.95
N LEU A 96 -21.81 0.97 -2.12
CA LEU A 96 -20.38 1.19 -2.33
C LEU A 96 -20.06 1.95 -3.62
N GLU A 97 -21.01 2.75 -4.13
CA GLU A 97 -20.78 3.61 -5.26
C GLU A 97 -20.02 4.86 -4.82
N ILE A 98 -18.90 5.13 -5.50
CA ILE A 98 -18.04 6.26 -5.25
C ILE A 98 -18.12 7.19 -6.44
N THR A 99 -18.58 8.43 -6.21
CA THR A 99 -18.58 9.47 -7.22
C THR A 99 -17.53 10.52 -6.86
N VAL A 100 -16.58 10.73 -7.74
CA VAL A 100 -15.55 11.78 -7.65
C VAL A 100 -15.97 12.93 -8.55
N GLN A 101 -16.23 14.08 -7.96
CA GLN A 101 -16.57 15.31 -8.69
C GLN A 101 -15.37 16.24 -8.74
N TYR A 102 -15.11 16.82 -9.90
CA TYR A 102 -14.08 17.80 -10.18
C TYR A 102 -14.63 18.90 -11.09
N GLN A 103 -13.87 19.99 -11.33
CA GLN A 103 -14.38 21.18 -12.03
C GLN A 103 -15.04 20.87 -13.38
N ASN A 104 -14.50 19.95 -14.14
CA ASN A 104 -14.90 19.69 -15.53
C ASN A 104 -15.78 18.43 -15.69
N GLY A 105 -16.12 17.77 -14.59
CA GLY A 105 -16.94 16.56 -14.70
C GLY A 105 -17.07 15.75 -13.42
N LYS A 106 -17.57 14.55 -13.60
CA LYS A 106 -17.67 13.54 -12.55
C LYS A 106 -17.20 12.18 -13.06
N TYR A 107 -16.63 11.42 -12.18
CA TYR A 107 -16.20 10.05 -12.43
C TYR A 107 -16.83 9.14 -11.37
N SER A 108 -17.48 8.07 -11.80
CA SER A 108 -18.11 7.09 -10.88
C SER A 108 -17.38 5.77 -10.97
N LEU A 109 -17.14 5.16 -9.82
CA LEU A 109 -16.50 3.86 -9.70
C LEU A 109 -17.17 3.04 -8.59
N MET A 110 -17.04 1.74 -8.66
CA MET A 110 -17.54 0.84 -7.62
C MET A 110 -16.42 0.55 -6.62
N GLY A 111 -16.72 0.77 -5.35
CA GLY A 111 -15.89 0.33 -4.25
C GLY A 111 -16.13 -1.14 -3.90
N GLN A 112 -15.35 -1.63 -2.96
CA GLN A 112 -15.49 -2.95 -2.36
C GLN A 112 -15.64 -2.80 -0.84
N ASN A 113 -16.18 -3.83 -0.20
CA ASN A 113 -16.35 -3.83 1.24
C ASN A 113 -14.98 -3.83 1.93
N ALA A 114 -14.74 -2.84 2.78
CA ALA A 114 -13.50 -2.71 3.54
C ALA A 114 -13.32 -3.80 4.62
N ASP A 115 -14.40 -4.47 5.03
CA ASP A 115 -14.34 -5.53 6.05
C ASP A 115 -13.56 -6.76 5.59
N GLU A 116 -13.48 -6.96 4.27
CA GLU A 116 -12.72 -8.05 3.67
C GLU A 116 -11.21 -7.73 3.58
N TYR A 117 -10.81 -6.49 3.86
CA TYR A 117 -9.41 -6.09 3.75
C TYR A 117 -8.59 -6.63 4.92
N PRO A 118 -7.47 -7.34 4.68
CA PRO A 118 -6.64 -7.89 5.73
C PRO A 118 -6.11 -6.79 6.65
N GLN A 119 -6.34 -6.95 7.94
CA GLN A 119 -5.79 -6.04 8.93
C GLN A 119 -4.36 -6.45 9.29
N ALA A 120 -3.49 -5.45 9.45
CA ALA A 120 -2.14 -5.70 9.95
C ALA A 120 -2.22 -6.38 11.33
N PRO A 121 -1.42 -7.43 11.58
CA PRO A 121 -1.41 -8.08 12.88
C PRO A 121 -0.99 -7.09 13.97
N ALA A 122 -1.65 -7.15 15.11
CA ALA A 122 -1.28 -6.34 16.27
C ALA A 122 0.14 -6.70 16.74
N LEU A 123 0.91 -5.68 17.13
CA LEU A 123 2.24 -5.91 17.70
C LEU A 123 2.13 -6.78 18.95
N GLY A 124 2.93 -7.84 19.01
CA GLY A 124 2.96 -8.73 20.18
C GLY A 124 3.45 -8.02 21.44
N ALA A 125 3.11 -8.57 22.60
CA ALA A 125 3.51 -8.01 23.91
C ALA A 125 5.04 -7.87 24.10
N ASN A 126 5.83 -8.60 23.31
CA ASN A 126 7.30 -8.58 23.35
C ASN A 126 7.91 -7.75 22.23
N ALA A 127 7.14 -6.88 21.56
CA ALA A 127 7.66 -6.02 20.50
C ALA A 127 8.72 -5.07 21.04
N VAL A 128 9.87 -5.02 20.38
CA VAL A 128 10.97 -4.13 20.75
C VAL A 128 10.85 -2.84 19.95
N HIS A 129 10.76 -1.71 20.65
CA HIS A 129 10.77 -0.39 20.05
C HIS A 129 12.20 0.05 19.72
N VAL A 130 12.47 0.34 18.46
CA VAL A 130 13.76 0.90 18.01
C VAL A 130 13.50 2.25 17.34
N THR A 131 14.16 3.28 17.85
CA THR A 131 14.11 4.62 17.26
C THR A 131 15.37 4.86 16.43
N MET A 132 15.21 5.18 15.16
CA MET A 132 16.32 5.41 14.22
C MET A 132 16.04 6.63 13.35
N GLY A 133 17.07 7.40 13.03
CA GLY A 133 16.95 8.51 12.08
C GLY A 133 16.68 8.00 10.65
N ALA A 134 15.69 8.58 9.98
CA ALA A 134 15.32 8.19 8.62
C ALA A 134 16.51 8.19 7.61
N PRO A 135 17.46 9.16 7.63
CA PRO A 135 18.61 9.13 6.74
C PRO A 135 19.53 7.91 6.96
N VAL A 136 19.67 7.46 8.21
CA VAL A 136 20.49 6.29 8.55
C VAL A 136 19.85 5.02 8.01
N MET A 137 18.55 4.88 8.22
CA MET A 137 17.78 3.74 7.70
C MET A 137 17.80 3.69 6.17
N LEU A 138 17.57 4.83 5.52
CA LEU A 138 17.61 4.94 4.06
C LEU A 138 18.99 4.58 3.49
N ALA A 139 20.08 5.05 4.12
CA ALA A 139 21.43 4.71 3.71
C ALA A 139 21.72 3.20 3.87
N GLY A 140 21.21 2.58 4.94
CA GLY A 140 21.32 1.13 5.15
C GLY A 140 20.60 0.33 4.05
N ILE A 141 19.35 0.67 3.77
CA ILE A 141 18.55 0.05 2.71
C ILE A 141 19.23 0.20 1.35
N ASN A 142 19.65 1.39 0.96
CA ASN A 142 20.29 1.64 -0.33
C ASN A 142 21.61 0.86 -0.52
N ARG A 143 22.34 0.62 0.57
CA ARG A 143 23.59 -0.17 0.51
C ARG A 143 23.36 -1.68 0.38
N SER A 144 22.20 -2.18 0.74
CA SER A 144 21.84 -3.60 0.67
C SER A 144 20.94 -3.95 -0.50
N LEU A 145 20.25 -2.96 -1.10
CA LEU A 145 19.25 -3.15 -2.15
C LEU A 145 19.76 -3.93 -3.35
N PHE A 146 21.05 -3.73 -3.76
CA PHE A 146 21.65 -4.44 -4.88
C PHE A 146 21.77 -5.96 -4.67
N ALA A 147 21.71 -6.41 -3.42
CA ALA A 147 21.81 -7.82 -3.07
C ALA A 147 20.44 -8.50 -2.90
N THR A 148 19.35 -7.75 -3.05
CA THR A 148 17.99 -8.29 -3.03
C THR A 148 17.62 -8.82 -4.41
N ALA A 149 16.93 -9.95 -4.46
CA ALA A 149 16.40 -10.50 -5.70
C ALA A 149 14.92 -10.15 -5.84
N ASP A 150 14.49 -9.92 -7.06
CA ASP A 150 13.08 -9.63 -7.41
C ASP A 150 12.22 -10.91 -7.45
N ASP A 151 12.79 -12.09 -7.19
CA ASP A 151 12.11 -13.40 -7.27
C ASP A 151 11.95 -14.00 -5.86
N GLU A 152 10.72 -14.41 -5.53
CA GLU A 152 10.36 -15.11 -4.29
C GLU A 152 11.16 -16.41 -4.07
N ARG A 153 11.68 -17.02 -5.14
CA ARG A 153 12.54 -18.20 -5.07
C ARG A 153 13.86 -17.99 -4.33
N SER A 154 14.22 -16.76 -4.05
CA SER A 154 15.41 -16.44 -3.26
C SER A 154 15.27 -16.86 -1.78
N GLU A 155 14.06 -16.95 -1.27
CA GLU A 155 13.78 -17.40 0.11
C GLU A 155 14.14 -18.89 0.31
N GLU A 156 13.83 -19.75 -0.64
CA GLU A 156 14.18 -21.17 -0.58
C GLU A 156 15.70 -21.41 -0.57
N ARG A 157 16.47 -20.53 -1.19
CA ARG A 157 17.93 -20.60 -1.18
C ARG A 157 18.58 -20.27 0.15
N ARG A 158 17.92 -19.48 1.00
CA ARG A 158 18.44 -19.09 2.34
C ARG A 158 18.30 -20.20 3.36
N VAL A 159 17.40 -21.15 3.18
CA VAL A 159 17.19 -22.30 4.07
C VAL A 159 18.10 -23.49 3.69
N GLY A 160 18.91 -23.37 2.66
CA GLY A 160 19.73 -24.42 2.10
C GLY A 160 20.79 -24.98 3.04
N LYS A 161 20.41 -25.97 3.82
CA LYS A 161 21.35 -26.97 4.38
C LYS A 161 22.14 -27.71 3.30
N GLU A 162 21.72 -27.62 2.07
CA GLU A 162 22.32 -28.32 0.92
C GLU A 162 23.59 -27.64 0.39
N CYS A 163 23.78 -26.37 0.62
CA CYS A 163 25.02 -25.69 0.27
C CYS A 163 26.24 -26.21 1.05
N VAL A 164 26.07 -26.75 2.24
CA VAL A 164 27.19 -27.17 3.10
C VAL A 164 27.88 -28.40 2.53
N SER A 165 27.14 -29.34 1.92
CA SER A 165 27.75 -30.56 1.34
C SER A 165 28.37 -30.31 -0.02
N THR A 166 27.75 -29.46 -0.85
CA THR A 166 28.23 -29.18 -2.23
C THR A 166 29.41 -28.21 -2.23
N CYS A 167 29.46 -27.27 -1.30
CA CYS A 167 30.63 -26.39 -1.14
C CYS A 167 31.86 -27.14 -0.59
N ARG A 168 31.66 -28.14 0.25
CA ARG A 168 32.78 -28.90 0.83
C ARG A 168 33.54 -29.75 -0.20
N SER A 169 32.88 -30.25 -1.23
CA SER A 169 33.50 -31.01 -2.31
C SER A 169 34.27 -30.15 -3.32
N ARG A 170 33.93 -28.85 -3.42
CA ARG A 170 34.53 -27.94 -4.39
C ARG A 170 35.80 -27.24 -3.89
N TRP A 171 36.02 -27.26 -2.56
CA TRP A 171 37.16 -26.62 -1.90
C TRP A 171 38.07 -27.62 -1.18
N SER A 172 37.99 -28.90 -1.52
CA SER A 172 38.92 -29.88 -1.01
C SER A 172 40.31 -29.65 -1.64
N PRO A 173 41.36 -29.43 -0.84
CA PRO A 173 42.74 -29.23 -1.37
C PRO A 173 43.40 -30.50 -1.91
N TYR A 174 42.66 -31.59 -2.05
CA TYR A 174 43.13 -32.87 -2.58
C TYR A 174 42.39 -33.25 -3.86
N HIS A 175 42.62 -32.46 -4.90
CA HIS A 175 42.50 -32.88 -6.28
C HIS A 175 43.71 -32.40 -7.04
#